data_e9d0a9cc6fc9732bd284496dfb098f2e
#
_entry.id   e9d0a9cc6fc9732bd284496dfb098f2e
#
_cell.length_a   1.000
_cell.length_b   1.000
_cell.length_c   1.000
_cell.angle_alpha   90.00
_cell.angle_beta   90.00
_cell.angle_gamma   90.00
#
_symmetry.space_group_name_H-M   'P 1'
#
loop_
_entity.id
_entity.type
_entity.pdbx_description
1 polymer ?
#
loop_
_entity_poly.entity_id
_entity_poly.type
_entity_poly.pdbx_seq_one_letter_code
_entity_poly.pdbx_strand_id
1 'polypeptide(L)'
;MQVYADNAATTAMSRTAIDAMLPYLDNIYGNPSSLHSVGQRAKEALDAARETVAQCLGCEPREIIFTSGGSEADNQAIISAARYGEKKGKKHIITTACEHHAVLHTLAKLEKEGFEVTYLDVRKGHNVTAQQVKDAIRPDTCLVTTMYANNEIGSILPIAEIGAVCKEAGVPFHTDAVQAVGHLHINVKEQNIDMLSLSGHKFHGPKGVGALYVRRGFPLVNIIEGGAQERGKRAGTENIPGICGMAAALKEACDHMDENMPRVAAMRDRLIEGLSKIPHSALNGDPVNRLPGNVSFCFEGIEGESLLLLLDMKGVCASSGSACTSGSLDPSHVLLAIGRVHDVAHGSLRLSLSEYNTDEEIDHILKVVPEVVQYLRNMSPVWRDLQTGKRQYIL
;
A
#
# COMPACT_ATOMS: atom_id res chain seq x y z
N MET A 1 -0.79 1.04 -29.00
CA MET A 1 -0.90 0.14 -27.84
C MET A 1 -1.13 1.01 -26.62
N GLN A 2 -2.04 0.64 -25.73
CA GLN A 2 -2.22 1.30 -24.44
C GLN A 2 -1.78 0.33 -23.35
N VAL A 3 -0.86 0.78 -22.50
CA VAL A 3 -0.27 -0.01 -21.41
C VAL A 3 -0.69 0.62 -20.09
N TYR A 4 -1.36 -0.13 -19.24
CA TYR A 4 -1.67 0.31 -17.87
C TYR A 4 -0.59 -0.19 -16.92
N ALA A 5 0.27 0.72 -16.47
CA ALA A 5 1.38 0.47 -15.55
C ALA A 5 1.25 1.30 -14.26
N ASP A 6 0.00 1.50 -13.77
CA ASP A 6 -0.30 2.25 -12.55
C ASP A 6 -1.16 1.44 -11.55
N ASN A 7 -0.91 0.12 -11.47
CA ASN A 7 -1.66 -0.79 -10.62
C ASN A 7 -1.50 -0.50 -9.10
N ALA A 8 -0.43 0.15 -8.69
CA ALA A 8 -0.26 0.61 -7.30
C ALA A 8 -1.22 1.76 -6.92
N ALA A 9 -1.75 2.53 -7.88
CA ALA A 9 -2.78 3.53 -7.63
C ALA A 9 -4.15 2.87 -7.48
N THR A 10 -4.53 2.04 -8.45
CA THR A 10 -5.75 1.20 -8.42
C THR A 10 -5.65 0.15 -9.51
N THR A 11 -6.37 -0.95 -9.38
CA THR A 11 -6.44 -2.00 -10.40
C THR A 11 -7.80 -2.03 -11.09
N ALA A 12 -7.85 -2.63 -12.29
CA ALA A 12 -9.10 -3.06 -12.89
C ALA A 12 -9.70 -4.20 -12.05
N MET A 13 -11.01 -4.22 -11.92
CA MET A 13 -11.69 -5.30 -11.21
C MET A 13 -11.63 -6.59 -12.03
N SER A 14 -11.28 -7.71 -11.39
CA SER A 14 -11.23 -9.01 -12.05
C SER A 14 -12.64 -9.51 -12.41
N ARG A 15 -12.70 -10.40 -13.41
CA ARG A 15 -13.98 -11.03 -13.80
C ARG A 15 -14.55 -11.83 -12.64
N THR A 16 -13.71 -12.52 -11.88
CA THR A 16 -14.06 -13.27 -10.68
C THR A 16 -14.72 -12.38 -9.63
N ALA A 17 -14.15 -11.18 -9.39
CA ALA A 17 -14.74 -10.21 -8.46
C ALA A 17 -16.10 -9.71 -8.95
N ILE A 18 -16.23 -9.35 -10.24
CA ILE A 18 -17.48 -8.88 -10.84
C ILE A 18 -18.57 -9.94 -10.71
N ASP A 19 -18.27 -11.17 -11.10
CA ASP A 19 -19.24 -12.27 -11.06
C ASP A 19 -19.69 -12.60 -9.62
N ALA A 20 -18.78 -12.47 -8.65
CA ALA A 20 -19.10 -12.63 -7.23
C ALA A 20 -19.99 -11.51 -6.67
N MET A 21 -19.98 -10.32 -7.28
CA MET A 21 -20.80 -9.19 -6.86
C MET A 21 -22.23 -9.25 -7.40
N LEU A 22 -22.40 -9.73 -8.63
CA LEU A 22 -23.67 -9.66 -9.38
C LEU A 22 -24.89 -10.20 -8.61
N PRO A 23 -24.85 -11.37 -7.94
CA PRO A 23 -26.01 -11.90 -7.20
C PRO A 23 -26.52 -10.96 -6.11
N TYR A 24 -25.65 -10.15 -5.52
CA TYR A 24 -25.97 -9.27 -4.39
C TYR A 24 -26.41 -7.87 -4.80
N LEU A 25 -26.35 -7.55 -6.10
CA LEU A 25 -26.86 -6.29 -6.64
C LEU A 25 -28.37 -6.35 -6.93
N ASP A 26 -28.93 -7.55 -7.16
CA ASP A 26 -30.31 -7.75 -7.60
C ASP A 26 -31.04 -8.81 -6.77
N ASN A 27 -30.54 -10.05 -6.74
CA ASN A 27 -31.28 -11.19 -6.21
C ASN A 27 -31.17 -11.38 -4.68
N ILE A 28 -30.02 -11.04 -4.08
CA ILE A 28 -29.70 -11.22 -2.65
C ILE A 28 -29.44 -9.85 -2.00
N TYR A 29 -30.44 -9.01 -1.99
CA TYR A 29 -30.35 -7.61 -1.55
C TYR A 29 -30.66 -7.37 -0.07
N GLY A 30 -30.86 -8.45 0.71
CA GLY A 30 -31.28 -8.35 2.11
C GLY A 30 -30.28 -7.67 3.02
N ASN A 31 -30.78 -7.04 4.09
CA ASN A 31 -29.93 -6.56 5.16
C ASN A 31 -29.50 -7.75 6.03
N PRO A 32 -28.20 -8.02 6.23
CA PRO A 32 -27.72 -9.18 6.99
C PRO A 32 -28.11 -9.15 8.48
N SER A 33 -28.59 -8.02 9.00
CA SER A 33 -29.13 -7.91 10.37
C SER A 33 -30.60 -8.35 10.49
N SER A 34 -31.28 -8.56 9.36
CA SER A 34 -32.72 -8.95 9.37
C SER A 34 -32.89 -10.43 9.64
N LEU A 35 -33.94 -10.76 10.47
CA LEU A 35 -34.23 -12.14 10.89
C LEU A 35 -34.90 -12.99 9.80
N HIS A 36 -35.56 -12.36 8.81
CA HIS A 36 -36.25 -13.06 7.74
C HIS A 36 -35.26 -13.66 6.70
N SER A 37 -35.72 -14.63 5.92
CA SER A 37 -34.92 -15.42 4.99
C SER A 37 -34.12 -14.59 3.96
N VAL A 38 -34.61 -13.42 3.54
CA VAL A 38 -33.90 -12.55 2.61
C VAL A 38 -32.66 -11.95 3.27
N GLY A 39 -32.75 -11.54 4.54
CA GLY A 39 -31.61 -11.06 5.32
C GLY A 39 -30.60 -12.17 5.64
N GLN A 40 -31.12 -13.37 5.99
CA GLN A 40 -30.24 -14.50 6.33
C GLN A 40 -29.34 -14.93 5.16
N ARG A 41 -29.85 -14.90 3.92
CA ARG A 41 -28.99 -15.17 2.72
C ARG A 41 -27.87 -14.15 2.55
N ALA A 42 -28.14 -12.88 2.83
CA ALA A 42 -27.09 -11.85 2.81
C ALA A 42 -26.07 -12.05 3.94
N LYS A 43 -26.55 -12.50 5.12
CA LYS A 43 -25.69 -12.83 6.26
C LYS A 43 -24.78 -14.02 5.96
N GLU A 44 -25.30 -15.09 5.36
CA GLU A 44 -24.50 -16.26 4.94
C GLU A 44 -23.39 -15.85 3.97
N ALA A 45 -23.68 -14.96 3.01
CA ALA A 45 -22.69 -14.43 2.08
C ALA A 45 -21.62 -13.60 2.80
N LEU A 46 -22.01 -12.74 3.74
CA LEU A 46 -21.09 -11.94 4.55
C LEU A 46 -20.17 -12.84 5.39
N ASP A 47 -20.72 -13.88 6.03
CA ASP A 47 -19.95 -14.80 6.85
C ASP A 47 -18.95 -15.62 5.99
N ALA A 48 -19.38 -16.13 4.82
CA ALA A 48 -18.52 -16.85 3.87
C ALA A 48 -17.38 -15.96 3.34
N ALA A 49 -17.67 -14.70 2.98
CA ALA A 49 -16.65 -13.75 2.55
C ALA A 49 -15.62 -13.48 3.67
N ARG A 50 -16.09 -13.38 4.91
CA ARG A 50 -15.22 -13.19 6.08
C ARG A 50 -14.32 -14.40 6.34
N GLU A 51 -14.86 -15.62 6.19
CA GLU A 51 -14.06 -16.86 6.27
C GLU A 51 -12.97 -16.89 5.20
N THR A 52 -13.30 -16.52 3.97
CA THR A 52 -12.34 -16.46 2.87
C THR A 52 -11.19 -15.49 3.16
N VAL A 53 -11.50 -14.26 3.60
CA VAL A 53 -10.47 -13.27 3.95
C VAL A 53 -9.59 -13.77 5.10
N ALA A 54 -10.22 -14.37 6.12
CA ALA A 54 -9.50 -14.92 7.27
C ALA A 54 -8.56 -16.06 6.88
N GLN A 55 -8.98 -16.96 6.00
CA GLN A 55 -8.14 -18.05 5.47
C GLN A 55 -6.92 -17.50 4.71
N CYS A 56 -7.10 -16.51 3.85
CA CYS A 56 -6.01 -15.88 3.10
C CYS A 56 -4.96 -15.21 4.01
N LEU A 57 -5.36 -14.75 5.21
CA LEU A 57 -4.45 -14.09 6.17
C LEU A 57 -3.95 -15.02 7.29
N GLY A 58 -4.43 -16.27 7.38
CA GLY A 58 -4.07 -17.21 8.43
C GLY A 58 -4.67 -16.88 9.80
N CYS A 59 -5.87 -16.31 9.86
CA CYS A 59 -6.52 -15.88 11.09
C CYS A 59 -7.94 -16.46 11.27
N GLU A 60 -8.61 -16.10 12.37
CA GLU A 60 -9.98 -16.48 12.65
C GLU A 60 -10.96 -15.49 12.00
N PRO A 61 -12.15 -15.93 11.49
CA PRO A 61 -13.13 -15.01 10.89
C PRO A 61 -13.53 -13.84 11.78
N ARG A 62 -13.63 -14.07 13.09
CA ARG A 62 -13.98 -13.01 14.06
C ARG A 62 -12.91 -11.93 14.25
N GLU A 63 -11.70 -12.14 13.73
CA GLU A 63 -10.59 -11.19 13.75
C GLU A 63 -10.62 -10.24 12.55
N ILE A 64 -11.55 -10.44 11.60
CA ILE A 64 -11.76 -9.58 10.43
C ILE A 64 -12.89 -8.59 10.69
N ILE A 65 -12.65 -7.31 10.41
CA ILE A 65 -13.61 -6.22 10.40
C ILE A 65 -13.62 -5.62 9.01
N PHE A 66 -14.77 -5.57 8.34
CA PHE A 66 -14.89 -4.91 7.05
C PHE A 66 -14.93 -3.39 7.20
N THR A 67 -14.24 -2.70 6.32
CA THR A 67 -14.11 -1.24 6.28
C THR A 67 -14.40 -0.71 4.88
N SER A 68 -14.40 0.60 4.67
CA SER A 68 -14.52 1.22 3.35
C SER A 68 -13.21 1.20 2.54
N GLY A 69 -12.10 0.79 3.15
CA GLY A 69 -10.78 0.73 2.50
C GLY A 69 -9.64 0.81 3.50
N GLY A 70 -8.40 0.84 3.00
CA GLY A 70 -7.19 0.87 3.81
C GLY A 70 -7.11 2.08 4.74
N SER A 71 -7.48 3.28 4.27
CA SER A 71 -7.41 4.49 5.10
C SER A 71 -8.31 4.43 6.33
N GLU A 72 -9.52 3.86 6.22
CA GLU A 72 -10.38 3.64 7.39
C GLU A 72 -9.75 2.60 8.33
N ALA A 73 -9.20 1.51 7.78
CA ALA A 73 -8.57 0.45 8.53
C ALA A 73 -7.34 0.96 9.31
N ASP A 74 -6.44 1.75 8.67
CA ASP A 74 -5.27 2.37 9.30
C ASP A 74 -5.68 3.30 10.44
N ASN A 75 -6.63 4.19 10.17
CA ASN A 75 -7.13 5.13 11.17
C ASN A 75 -7.68 4.38 12.40
N GLN A 76 -8.51 3.36 12.17
CA GLN A 76 -9.12 2.61 13.27
C GLN A 76 -8.08 1.85 14.09
N ALA A 77 -7.10 1.21 13.43
CA ALA A 77 -6.02 0.49 14.11
C ALA A 77 -5.19 1.42 14.99
N ILE A 78 -4.69 2.52 14.40
CA ILE A 78 -3.80 3.48 15.07
C ILE A 78 -4.52 4.17 16.24
N ILE A 79 -5.73 4.68 16.01
CA ILE A 79 -6.53 5.34 17.04
C ILE A 79 -6.84 4.37 18.20
N SER A 80 -7.19 3.12 17.87
CA SER A 80 -7.48 2.10 18.90
C SER A 80 -6.28 1.80 19.77
N ALA A 81 -5.10 1.62 19.16
CA ALA A 81 -3.86 1.36 19.90
C ALA A 81 -3.45 2.57 20.76
N ALA A 82 -3.58 3.79 20.22
CA ALA A 82 -3.31 5.01 20.97
C ALA A 82 -4.23 5.15 22.19
N ARG A 83 -5.54 4.98 22.02
CA ARG A 83 -6.51 5.06 23.13
C ARG A 83 -6.33 3.95 24.16
N TYR A 84 -5.93 2.75 23.74
CA TYR A 84 -5.60 1.67 24.66
C TYR A 84 -4.31 1.97 25.47
N GLY A 85 -3.30 2.52 24.79
CA GLY A 85 -2.06 2.95 25.43
C GLY A 85 -2.28 4.09 26.43
N GLU A 86 -3.04 5.12 26.05
CA GLU A 86 -3.36 6.27 26.90
C GLU A 86 -3.99 5.87 28.23
N LYS A 87 -4.92 4.89 28.22
CA LYS A 87 -5.49 4.32 29.45
C LYS A 87 -4.46 3.67 30.37
N LYS A 88 -3.27 3.36 29.86
CA LYS A 88 -2.14 2.76 30.58
C LYS A 88 -1.00 3.75 30.84
N GLY A 89 -1.22 5.03 30.56
CA GLY A 89 -0.19 6.07 30.67
C GLY A 89 0.89 6.01 29.60
N LYS A 90 0.64 5.34 28.45
CA LYS A 90 1.58 5.20 27.35
C LYS A 90 1.15 6.07 26.18
N LYS A 91 2.04 6.92 25.68
CA LYS A 91 1.75 7.88 24.61
C LYS A 91 2.85 7.97 23.56
N HIS A 92 3.73 7.00 23.45
CA HIS A 92 4.76 6.96 22.43
C HIS A 92 4.40 5.97 21.32
N ILE A 93 4.58 6.40 20.05
CA ILE A 93 4.31 5.61 18.84
C ILE A 93 5.57 5.61 17.96
N ILE A 94 5.89 4.45 17.37
CA ILE A 94 7.00 4.31 16.44
C ILE A 94 6.44 4.04 15.04
N THR A 95 6.97 4.74 14.05
CA THR A 95 6.59 4.61 12.63
C THR A 95 7.77 4.90 11.71
N THR A 96 7.53 4.93 10.39
CA THR A 96 8.53 5.36 9.40
C THR A 96 8.13 6.67 8.73
N ALA A 97 9.11 7.40 8.17
CA ALA A 97 8.83 8.64 7.45
C ALA A 97 8.24 8.41 6.03
N CYS A 98 8.19 7.15 5.57
CA CYS A 98 7.72 6.78 4.23
C CYS A 98 6.32 6.14 4.22
N GLU A 99 5.56 6.26 5.32
CA GLU A 99 4.21 5.71 5.43
C GLU A 99 3.21 6.41 4.48
N HIS A 100 2.09 5.72 4.22
CA HIS A 100 0.95 6.33 3.53
C HIS A 100 0.37 7.49 4.35
N HIS A 101 -0.20 8.49 3.69
CA HIS A 101 -0.82 9.66 4.35
C HIS A 101 -1.93 9.29 5.35
N ALA A 102 -2.62 8.16 5.16
CA ALA A 102 -3.60 7.67 6.14
C ALA A 102 -2.96 7.37 7.51
N VAL A 103 -1.72 6.91 7.53
CA VAL A 103 -0.92 6.71 8.75
C VAL A 103 -0.37 8.05 9.25
N LEU A 104 0.37 8.78 8.41
CA LEU A 104 1.06 10.01 8.79
C LEU A 104 0.10 11.09 9.33
N HIS A 105 -1.03 11.31 8.64
CA HIS A 105 -2.00 12.33 9.08
C HIS A 105 -2.74 11.93 10.35
N THR A 106 -3.00 10.63 10.55
CA THR A 106 -3.56 10.13 11.81
C THR A 106 -2.58 10.33 12.95
N LEU A 107 -1.29 10.07 12.75
CA LEU A 107 -0.25 10.33 13.74
C LEU A 107 -0.09 11.82 14.03
N ALA A 108 -0.07 12.67 13.00
CA ALA A 108 -0.02 14.13 13.18
C ALA A 108 -1.22 14.68 13.98
N LYS A 109 -2.40 14.04 13.87
CA LYS A 109 -3.54 14.36 14.74
C LYS A 109 -3.27 13.94 16.20
N LEU A 110 -2.75 12.74 16.41
CA LEU A 110 -2.43 12.24 17.75
C LEU A 110 -1.30 13.06 18.43
N GLU A 111 -0.31 13.55 17.68
CA GLU A 111 0.72 14.46 18.20
C GLU A 111 0.10 15.75 18.79
N LYS A 112 -0.94 16.33 18.11
CA LYS A 112 -1.69 17.47 18.66
C LYS A 112 -2.49 17.14 19.92
N GLU A 113 -2.76 15.85 20.16
CA GLU A 113 -3.41 15.32 21.36
C GLU A 113 -2.42 14.91 22.45
N GLY A 114 -1.12 15.19 22.25
CA GLY A 114 -0.05 14.96 23.24
C GLY A 114 0.59 13.57 23.17
N PHE A 115 0.46 12.87 22.03
CA PHE A 115 1.29 11.70 21.75
C PHE A 115 2.65 12.13 21.20
N GLU A 116 3.67 11.32 21.44
CA GLU A 116 5.00 11.48 20.85
C GLU A 116 5.22 10.42 19.76
N VAL A 117 5.72 10.82 18.61
CA VAL A 117 5.97 9.92 17.48
C VAL A 117 7.45 9.89 17.11
N THR A 118 8.04 8.70 17.09
CA THR A 118 9.38 8.47 16.54
C THR A 118 9.28 8.00 15.11
N TYR A 119 9.82 8.78 14.18
CA TYR A 119 9.92 8.45 12.77
C TYR A 119 11.28 7.82 12.49
N LEU A 120 11.30 6.53 12.17
CA LEU A 120 12.53 5.79 11.86
C LEU A 120 13.14 6.24 10.53
N ASP A 121 14.46 6.36 10.50
CA ASP A 121 15.22 6.72 9.31
C ASP A 121 15.25 5.56 8.31
N VAL A 122 14.81 5.83 7.08
CA VAL A 122 14.73 4.89 5.97
C VAL A 122 15.79 5.10 4.89
N ARG A 123 16.73 6.05 5.07
CA ARG A 123 17.74 6.39 4.05
C ARG A 123 18.70 5.26 3.76
N LYS A 124 19.09 4.50 4.76
CA LYS A 124 20.00 3.37 4.57
C LYS A 124 19.27 2.18 3.95
N GLY A 125 19.60 1.83 2.71
CA GLY A 125 19.01 0.72 1.99
C GLY A 125 17.54 0.96 1.58
N HIS A 126 17.04 2.19 1.75
CA HIS A 126 15.64 2.57 1.49
C HIS A 126 14.65 1.66 2.24
N ASN A 127 15.00 1.31 3.48
CA ASN A 127 14.25 0.40 4.32
C ASN A 127 14.55 0.65 5.81
N VAL A 128 13.82 -0.02 6.71
CA VAL A 128 14.11 -0.07 8.15
C VAL A 128 14.53 -1.48 8.55
N THR A 129 15.17 -1.59 9.71
CA THR A 129 15.56 -2.87 10.30
C THR A 129 14.79 -3.11 11.60
N ALA A 130 14.60 -4.37 11.97
CA ALA A 130 14.03 -4.73 13.28
C ALA A 130 14.86 -4.17 14.45
N GLN A 131 16.18 -4.00 14.27
CA GLN A 131 17.05 -3.41 15.28
C GLN A 131 16.73 -1.93 15.52
N GLN A 132 16.46 -1.14 14.46
CA GLN A 132 16.03 0.26 14.64
C GLN A 132 14.71 0.36 15.42
N VAL A 133 13.76 -0.56 15.17
CA VAL A 133 12.52 -0.64 15.95
C VAL A 133 12.82 -0.97 17.41
N LYS A 134 13.67 -1.98 17.67
CA LYS A 134 14.07 -2.40 19.03
C LYS A 134 14.69 -1.26 19.81
N ASP A 135 15.59 -0.52 19.17
CA ASP A 135 16.32 0.61 19.80
C ASP A 135 15.40 1.80 20.09
N ALA A 136 14.31 1.95 19.33
CA ALA A 136 13.33 3.02 19.50
C ALA A 136 12.25 2.70 20.55
N ILE A 137 12.07 1.43 20.94
CA ILE A 137 11.05 1.04 21.91
C ILE A 137 11.40 1.59 23.30
N ARG A 138 10.43 2.25 23.92
CA ARG A 138 10.51 2.85 25.26
C ARG A 138 9.45 2.23 26.18
N PRO A 139 9.55 2.40 27.51
CA PRO A 139 8.54 1.90 28.45
C PRO A 139 7.13 2.42 28.21
N ASP A 140 7.01 3.63 27.64
CA ASP A 140 5.75 4.30 27.30
C ASP A 140 5.33 4.10 25.84
N THR A 141 5.99 3.24 25.08
CA THR A 141 5.58 2.89 23.71
C THR A 141 4.26 2.11 23.74
N CYS A 142 3.27 2.58 22.98
CA CYS A 142 1.94 1.99 22.90
C CYS A 142 1.62 1.36 21.52
N LEU A 143 2.41 1.67 20.51
CA LEU A 143 2.22 1.15 19.15
C LEU A 143 3.53 1.22 18.36
N VAL A 144 3.79 0.18 17.58
CA VAL A 144 4.64 0.23 16.39
C VAL A 144 3.72 0.10 15.18
N THR A 145 3.81 1.03 14.24
CA THR A 145 3.05 0.98 12.99
C THR A 145 3.98 1.23 11.81
N THR A 146 4.10 0.25 10.92
CA THR A 146 4.91 0.35 9.72
C THR A 146 4.15 -0.26 8.55
N MET A 147 4.31 0.30 7.35
CA MET A 147 3.76 -0.36 6.17
C MET A 147 4.46 -1.71 5.92
N TYR A 148 3.74 -2.64 5.29
CA TYR A 148 4.31 -3.93 4.90
C TYR A 148 5.24 -3.77 3.70
N ALA A 149 4.79 -3.00 2.71
CA ALA A 149 5.55 -2.68 1.52
C ALA A 149 5.17 -1.27 1.02
N ASN A 150 6.16 -0.53 0.54
CA ASN A 150 5.92 0.85 0.11
C ASN A 150 5.34 0.92 -1.30
N ASN A 151 4.25 1.66 -1.45
CA ASN A 151 3.51 1.83 -2.70
C ASN A 151 4.25 2.65 -3.78
N GLU A 152 5.25 3.45 -3.39
CA GLU A 152 5.99 4.32 -4.31
C GLU A 152 7.30 3.69 -4.77
N ILE A 153 8.10 3.21 -3.83
CA ILE A 153 9.46 2.70 -4.09
C ILE A 153 9.55 1.17 -4.09
N GLY A 154 8.48 0.49 -3.69
CA GLY A 154 8.37 -0.96 -3.74
C GLY A 154 9.09 -1.72 -2.61
N SER A 155 9.88 -1.08 -1.76
CA SER A 155 10.59 -1.76 -0.66
C SER A 155 9.64 -2.55 0.23
N ILE A 156 9.98 -3.80 0.52
CA ILE A 156 9.29 -4.67 1.48
C ILE A 156 10.02 -4.58 2.81
N LEU A 157 9.29 -4.29 3.89
CA LEU A 157 9.86 -4.18 5.23
C LEU A 157 9.98 -5.56 5.89
N PRO A 158 10.91 -5.77 6.84
CA PRO A 158 11.12 -7.04 7.52
C PRO A 158 10.05 -7.27 8.61
N ILE A 159 8.81 -7.51 8.19
CA ILE A 159 7.61 -7.54 9.04
C ILE A 159 7.67 -8.64 10.11
N ALA A 160 8.15 -9.83 9.76
CA ALA A 160 8.23 -10.94 10.71
C ALA A 160 9.23 -10.64 11.85
N GLU A 161 10.36 -10.04 11.52
CA GLU A 161 11.39 -9.63 12.47
C GLU A 161 10.91 -8.45 13.34
N ILE A 162 10.22 -7.47 12.75
CA ILE A 162 9.61 -6.36 13.49
C ILE A 162 8.53 -6.90 14.43
N GLY A 163 7.66 -7.79 13.95
CA GLY A 163 6.64 -8.44 14.76
C GLY A 163 7.21 -9.22 15.94
N ALA A 164 8.33 -9.93 15.74
CA ALA A 164 9.02 -10.65 16.81
C ALA A 164 9.56 -9.70 17.89
N VAL A 165 10.19 -8.58 17.50
CA VAL A 165 10.66 -7.54 18.42
C VAL A 165 9.50 -6.92 19.21
N CYS A 166 8.41 -6.57 18.54
CA CYS A 166 7.22 -6.01 19.17
C CYS A 166 6.58 -6.97 20.18
N LYS A 167 6.50 -8.25 19.83
CA LYS A 167 5.99 -9.32 20.69
C LYS A 167 6.86 -9.50 21.95
N GLU A 168 8.18 -9.54 21.78
CA GLU A 168 9.14 -9.63 22.90
C GLU A 168 8.97 -8.43 23.86
N ALA A 169 8.79 -7.23 23.32
CA ALA A 169 8.61 -6.00 24.09
C ALA A 169 7.18 -5.82 24.66
N GLY A 170 6.22 -6.64 24.25
CA GLY A 170 4.80 -6.50 24.65
C GLY A 170 4.15 -5.21 24.10
N VAL A 171 4.61 -4.73 22.93
CA VAL A 171 4.11 -3.55 22.24
C VAL A 171 3.23 -4.01 21.06
N PRO A 172 2.00 -3.49 20.93
CA PRO A 172 1.15 -3.78 19.77
C PRO A 172 1.83 -3.41 18.46
N PHE A 173 1.67 -4.29 17.43
CA PHE A 173 2.19 -4.08 16.09
C PHE A 173 1.07 -4.01 15.07
N HIS A 174 0.99 -2.88 14.36
CA HIS A 174 0.13 -2.66 13.20
C HIS A 174 0.97 -2.58 11.92
N THR A 175 0.44 -3.13 10.83
CA THR A 175 1.03 -2.95 9.48
C THR A 175 -0.03 -2.53 8.48
N ASP A 176 0.24 -1.44 7.74
CA ASP A 176 -0.46 -1.13 6.49
C ASP A 176 0.05 -2.11 5.41
N ALA A 177 -0.76 -3.13 5.12
CA ALA A 177 -0.44 -4.15 4.13
C ALA A 177 -1.21 -3.96 2.82
N VAL A 178 -1.73 -2.77 2.56
CA VAL A 178 -2.54 -2.44 1.38
C VAL A 178 -1.85 -2.80 0.07
N GLN A 179 -0.53 -2.67 -0.01
CA GLN A 179 0.25 -3.03 -1.21
C GLN A 179 0.78 -4.48 -1.18
N ALA A 180 0.71 -5.16 -0.05
CA ALA A 180 1.27 -6.50 0.12
C ALA A 180 0.23 -7.61 -0.03
N VAL A 181 -0.99 -7.38 0.47
CA VAL A 181 -2.08 -8.36 0.39
C VAL A 181 -2.42 -8.65 -1.07
N GLY A 182 -2.50 -9.94 -1.41
CA GLY A 182 -2.70 -10.43 -2.78
C GLY A 182 -1.42 -10.50 -3.63
N HIS A 183 -0.28 -9.97 -3.15
CA HIS A 183 1.00 -9.97 -3.89
C HIS A 183 2.13 -10.71 -3.15
N LEU A 184 2.02 -10.85 -1.83
CA LEU A 184 2.99 -11.52 -0.97
C LEU A 184 2.28 -12.49 -0.04
N HIS A 185 2.96 -13.59 0.32
CA HIS A 185 2.46 -14.51 1.33
C HIS A 185 2.45 -13.86 2.70
N ILE A 186 1.27 -13.80 3.31
CA ILE A 186 1.05 -13.20 4.62
C ILE A 186 0.40 -14.23 5.53
N ASN A 187 1.00 -14.45 6.70
CA ASN A 187 0.39 -15.18 7.81
C ASN A 187 0.52 -14.32 9.07
N VAL A 188 -0.55 -13.70 9.49
CA VAL A 188 -0.53 -12.73 10.59
C VAL A 188 -0.10 -13.32 11.92
N LYS A 189 -0.34 -14.62 12.15
CA LYS A 189 0.07 -15.32 13.38
C LYS A 189 1.56 -15.62 13.39
N GLU A 190 2.09 -16.14 12.28
CA GLU A 190 3.51 -16.47 12.16
C GLU A 190 4.38 -15.21 12.17
N GLN A 191 3.90 -14.13 11.59
CA GLN A 191 4.59 -12.85 11.51
C GLN A 191 4.35 -11.96 12.75
N ASN A 192 3.61 -12.44 13.76
CA ASN A 192 3.30 -11.74 15.01
C ASN A 192 2.67 -10.35 14.79
N ILE A 193 1.76 -10.24 13.82
CA ILE A 193 1.03 -9.02 13.52
C ILE A 193 -0.20 -8.96 14.45
N ASP A 194 -0.44 -7.85 15.11
CA ASP A 194 -1.62 -7.63 15.95
C ASP A 194 -2.77 -7.00 15.17
N MET A 195 -2.45 -6.12 14.20
CA MET A 195 -3.42 -5.46 13.33
C MET A 195 -2.84 -5.32 11.92
N LEU A 196 -3.68 -5.52 10.90
CA LEU A 196 -3.29 -5.40 9.50
C LEU A 196 -4.41 -4.75 8.69
N SER A 197 -4.06 -3.72 7.92
CA SER A 197 -4.97 -3.01 7.01
C SER A 197 -4.83 -3.51 5.58
N LEU A 198 -5.97 -3.67 4.88
CA LEU A 198 -6.01 -4.02 3.45
C LEU A 198 -7.10 -3.26 2.70
N SER A 199 -6.99 -3.18 1.37
CA SER A 199 -7.95 -2.51 0.49
C SER A 199 -8.19 -3.32 -0.79
N GLY A 200 -9.45 -3.62 -1.09
CA GLY A 200 -9.82 -4.54 -2.18
C GLY A 200 -9.32 -4.13 -3.56
N HIS A 201 -9.32 -2.83 -3.84
CA HIS A 201 -8.95 -2.32 -5.16
C HIS A 201 -7.45 -2.42 -5.50
N LYS A 202 -6.62 -2.95 -4.63
CA LYS A 202 -5.18 -3.15 -4.89
C LYS A 202 -4.87 -4.55 -5.43
N PHE A 203 -5.80 -5.49 -5.28
CA PHE A 203 -5.69 -6.87 -5.78
C PHE A 203 -6.92 -7.26 -6.62
N HIS A 204 -7.31 -6.38 -7.55
CA HIS A 204 -8.39 -6.60 -8.52
C HIS A 204 -9.79 -6.77 -7.93
N GLY A 205 -9.99 -6.35 -6.68
CA GLY A 205 -11.29 -6.22 -6.03
C GLY A 205 -11.94 -4.86 -6.29
N PRO A 206 -13.17 -4.65 -5.78
CA PRO A 206 -13.88 -3.39 -5.92
C PRO A 206 -13.26 -2.27 -5.07
N LYS A 207 -13.45 -1.03 -5.54
CA LYS A 207 -13.16 0.19 -4.77
C LYS A 207 -14.21 0.37 -3.66
N GLY A 208 -13.85 1.10 -2.61
CA GLY A 208 -14.79 1.43 -1.52
C GLY A 208 -15.05 0.26 -0.56
N VAL A 209 -14.17 -0.72 -0.51
CA VAL A 209 -14.19 -1.83 0.44
C VAL A 209 -12.76 -2.23 0.82
N GLY A 210 -12.58 -2.55 2.09
CA GLY A 210 -11.35 -3.06 2.67
C GLY A 210 -11.63 -3.88 3.92
N ALA A 211 -10.60 -4.24 4.63
CA ALA A 211 -10.73 -4.90 5.92
C ALA A 211 -9.58 -4.53 6.86
N LEU A 212 -9.86 -4.63 8.14
CA LEU A 212 -8.91 -4.58 9.22
C LEU A 212 -8.88 -5.95 9.90
N TYR A 213 -7.73 -6.61 9.90
CA TYR A 213 -7.46 -7.70 10.81
C TYR A 213 -7.09 -7.15 12.18
N VAL A 214 -7.69 -7.71 13.22
CA VAL A 214 -7.38 -7.37 14.61
C VAL A 214 -7.28 -8.64 15.43
N ARG A 215 -6.12 -8.89 16.02
CA ARG A 215 -5.88 -10.05 16.87
C ARG A 215 -6.93 -10.13 18.00
N ARG A 216 -7.45 -11.32 18.21
CA ARG A 216 -8.44 -11.59 19.27
C ARG A 216 -7.99 -11.01 20.62
N GLY A 217 -8.90 -10.29 21.27
CA GLY A 217 -8.69 -9.69 22.59
C GLY A 217 -8.04 -8.30 22.56
N PHE A 218 -7.64 -7.79 21.39
CA PHE A 218 -7.22 -6.40 21.27
C PHE A 218 -8.44 -5.46 21.32
N PRO A 219 -8.44 -4.41 22.14
CA PRO A 219 -9.57 -3.50 22.28
C PRO A 219 -9.66 -2.54 21.10
N LEU A 220 -10.57 -2.81 20.18
CA LEU A 220 -10.85 -1.94 19.04
C LEU A 220 -11.86 -0.86 19.42
N VAL A 221 -11.52 0.40 19.10
CA VAL A 221 -12.40 1.57 19.29
C VAL A 221 -13.22 1.80 18.02
N ASN A 222 -14.49 2.15 18.15
CA ASN A 222 -15.31 2.64 17.06
C ASN A 222 -14.83 4.04 16.63
N ILE A 223 -14.67 4.24 15.33
CA ILE A 223 -14.39 5.55 14.74
C ILE A 223 -15.55 6.06 13.89
N ILE A 224 -16.53 5.20 13.62
CA ILE A 224 -17.79 5.54 12.94
C ILE A 224 -18.93 5.14 13.88
N GLU A 225 -19.60 6.12 14.45
CA GLU A 225 -20.69 5.91 15.37
C GLU A 225 -21.99 5.53 14.64
N GLY A 226 -22.79 4.61 15.23
CA GLY A 226 -24.06 4.17 14.65
C GLY A 226 -24.53 2.83 15.18
N GLY A 227 -25.05 1.98 14.29
CA GLY A 227 -25.57 0.65 14.63
C GLY A 227 -24.50 -0.37 15.02
N ALA A 228 -24.93 -1.56 15.42
CA ALA A 228 -24.04 -2.61 15.95
C ALA A 228 -23.44 -3.54 14.86
N GLN A 229 -23.36 -3.08 13.60
CA GLN A 229 -22.72 -3.83 12.52
C GLN A 229 -21.27 -4.15 12.89
N GLU A 230 -20.68 -5.12 12.22
CA GLU A 230 -19.33 -5.63 12.52
C GLU A 230 -19.14 -5.89 14.03
N ARG A 231 -20.15 -6.45 14.68
CA ARG A 231 -20.14 -6.74 16.13
C ARG A 231 -19.92 -5.50 17.00
N GLY A 232 -20.48 -4.36 16.57
CA GLY A 232 -20.32 -3.07 17.24
C GLY A 232 -18.93 -2.42 17.05
N LYS A 233 -18.15 -2.88 16.08
CA LYS A 233 -16.79 -2.37 15.83
C LYS A 233 -16.72 -1.40 14.65
N ARG A 234 -17.72 -1.43 13.77
CA ARG A 234 -17.84 -0.52 12.63
C ARG A 234 -19.31 -0.41 12.25
N ALA A 235 -19.88 0.75 12.44
CA ALA A 235 -21.29 1.01 12.16
C ALA A 235 -21.59 1.20 10.66
N GLY A 236 -22.85 1.06 10.28
CA GLY A 236 -23.34 1.20 8.90
C GLY A 236 -23.59 -0.15 8.23
N THR A 237 -24.65 -0.22 7.44
CA THR A 237 -25.03 -1.44 6.71
C THR A 237 -23.87 -1.92 5.84
N GLU A 238 -23.60 -3.21 5.91
CA GLU A 238 -22.48 -3.84 5.22
C GLU A 238 -22.67 -3.81 3.69
N ASN A 239 -21.63 -3.46 2.96
CA ASN A 239 -21.58 -3.49 1.50
C ASN A 239 -21.39 -4.93 1.01
N ILE A 240 -22.46 -5.75 1.04
CA ILE A 240 -22.41 -7.18 0.71
C ILE A 240 -21.80 -7.41 -0.69
N PRO A 241 -22.25 -6.73 -1.77
CA PRO A 241 -21.64 -6.93 -3.08
C PRO A 241 -20.13 -6.66 -3.07
N GLY A 242 -19.72 -5.51 -2.50
CA GLY A 242 -18.29 -5.14 -2.45
C GLY A 242 -17.47 -6.10 -1.61
N ILE A 243 -17.99 -6.57 -0.47
CA ILE A 243 -17.31 -7.52 0.41
C ILE A 243 -17.14 -8.88 -0.28
N CYS A 244 -18.16 -9.39 -0.94
CA CYS A 244 -18.09 -10.65 -1.68
C CYS A 244 -17.13 -10.56 -2.87
N GLY A 245 -17.16 -9.46 -3.63
CA GLY A 245 -16.21 -9.20 -4.71
C GLY A 245 -14.76 -9.10 -4.23
N MET A 246 -14.54 -8.40 -3.11
CA MET A 246 -13.21 -8.31 -2.50
C MET A 246 -12.69 -9.68 -2.03
N ALA A 247 -13.52 -10.46 -1.37
CA ALA A 247 -13.13 -11.79 -0.89
C ALA A 247 -12.81 -12.74 -2.05
N ALA A 248 -13.59 -12.70 -3.13
CA ALA A 248 -13.34 -13.49 -4.33
C ALA A 248 -12.04 -13.09 -5.02
N ALA A 249 -11.78 -11.79 -5.18
CA ALA A 249 -10.52 -11.28 -5.73
C ALA A 249 -9.31 -11.66 -4.88
N LEU A 250 -9.42 -11.56 -3.55
CA LEU A 250 -8.33 -11.95 -2.65
C LEU A 250 -8.03 -13.44 -2.76
N LYS A 251 -9.07 -14.28 -2.79
CA LYS A 251 -8.89 -15.72 -2.96
C LYS A 251 -8.19 -16.05 -4.27
N GLU A 252 -8.64 -15.45 -5.39
CA GLU A 252 -8.03 -15.61 -6.71
C GLU A 252 -6.55 -15.21 -6.70
N ALA A 253 -6.23 -14.05 -6.10
CA ALA A 253 -4.86 -13.57 -5.98
C ALA A 253 -3.99 -14.52 -5.15
N CYS A 254 -4.49 -15.05 -4.02
CA CYS A 254 -3.76 -16.01 -3.18
C CYS A 254 -3.58 -17.37 -3.86
N ASP A 255 -4.61 -17.87 -4.55
CA ASP A 255 -4.57 -19.20 -5.22
C ASP A 255 -3.56 -19.22 -6.39
N HIS A 256 -3.34 -18.08 -7.05
CA HIS A 256 -2.45 -17.97 -8.22
C HIS A 256 -1.14 -17.20 -7.94
N MET A 257 -0.87 -16.86 -6.68
CA MET A 257 0.28 -16.03 -6.30
C MET A 257 1.61 -16.63 -6.75
N ASP A 258 1.81 -17.94 -6.52
CA ASP A 258 3.06 -18.65 -6.84
C ASP A 258 3.32 -18.77 -8.35
N GLU A 259 2.28 -18.65 -9.17
CA GLU A 259 2.39 -18.62 -10.62
C GLU A 259 2.60 -17.21 -11.14
N ASN A 260 1.77 -16.27 -10.69
CA ASN A 260 1.72 -14.91 -11.24
C ASN A 260 2.89 -14.05 -10.76
N MET A 261 3.23 -14.06 -9.48
CA MET A 261 4.19 -13.10 -8.93
C MET A 261 5.61 -13.29 -9.44
N PRO A 262 6.14 -14.52 -9.68
CA PRO A 262 7.43 -14.69 -10.34
C PRO A 262 7.47 -14.13 -11.76
N ARG A 263 6.38 -14.28 -12.55
CA ARG A 263 6.26 -13.71 -13.89
C ARG A 263 6.23 -12.18 -13.88
N VAL A 264 5.48 -11.60 -12.96
CA VAL A 264 5.43 -10.14 -12.77
C VAL A 264 6.80 -9.60 -12.34
N ALA A 265 7.48 -10.31 -11.44
CA ALA A 265 8.84 -9.96 -11.00
C ALA A 265 9.85 -10.01 -12.15
N ALA A 266 9.76 -10.99 -13.04
CA ALA A 266 10.64 -11.05 -14.22
C ALA A 266 10.41 -9.86 -15.16
N MET A 267 9.17 -9.46 -15.40
CA MET A 267 8.85 -8.25 -16.17
C MET A 267 9.39 -6.98 -15.50
N ARG A 268 9.22 -6.85 -14.17
CA ARG A 268 9.80 -5.77 -13.37
C ARG A 268 11.31 -5.69 -13.53
N ASP A 269 12.00 -6.82 -13.41
CA ASP A 269 13.47 -6.86 -13.48
C ASP A 269 13.98 -6.46 -14.86
N ARG A 270 13.29 -6.84 -15.95
CA ARG A 270 13.56 -6.35 -17.31
C ARG A 270 13.44 -4.84 -17.40
N LEU A 271 12.39 -4.25 -16.80
CA LEU A 271 12.24 -2.79 -16.75
C LEU A 271 13.37 -2.12 -15.96
N ILE A 272 13.71 -2.66 -14.79
CA ILE A 272 14.80 -2.12 -13.96
C ILE A 272 16.13 -2.18 -14.73
N GLU A 273 16.48 -3.30 -15.34
CA GLU A 273 17.70 -3.44 -16.14
C GLU A 273 17.73 -2.45 -17.31
N GLY A 274 16.62 -2.33 -18.05
CA GLY A 274 16.56 -1.43 -19.20
C GLY A 274 16.63 0.05 -18.83
N LEU A 275 15.86 0.47 -17.82
CA LEU A 275 15.82 1.87 -17.39
C LEU A 275 17.11 2.31 -16.67
N SER A 276 17.81 1.39 -16.02
CA SER A 276 19.13 1.66 -15.40
C SER A 276 20.21 2.02 -16.45
N LYS A 277 19.99 1.73 -17.74
CA LYS A 277 20.90 2.13 -18.82
C LYS A 277 20.77 3.61 -19.21
N ILE A 278 19.72 4.29 -18.75
CA ILE A 278 19.55 5.73 -18.97
C ILE A 278 20.54 6.47 -18.07
N PRO A 279 21.47 7.27 -18.62
CA PRO A 279 22.44 7.99 -17.82
C PRO A 279 21.74 8.93 -16.81
N HIS A 280 22.36 9.15 -15.66
CA HIS A 280 21.81 10.03 -14.60
C HIS A 280 20.39 9.65 -14.23
N SER A 281 20.18 8.37 -13.97
CA SER A 281 18.97 7.81 -13.41
C SER A 281 19.29 7.00 -12.16
N ALA A 282 18.35 6.90 -11.24
CA ALA A 282 18.51 6.09 -10.04
C ALA A 282 17.25 5.29 -9.72
N LEU A 283 17.42 4.00 -9.47
CA LEU A 283 16.38 3.15 -8.90
C LEU A 283 16.08 3.58 -7.46
N ASN A 284 14.82 3.71 -7.13
CA ASN A 284 14.36 3.95 -5.78
C ASN A 284 13.89 2.64 -5.12
N GLY A 285 14.02 2.58 -3.80
CA GLY A 285 13.66 1.38 -3.02
C GLY A 285 14.77 0.34 -2.96
N ASP A 286 14.51 -0.70 -2.17
CA ASP A 286 15.41 -1.85 -2.05
C ASP A 286 15.52 -2.57 -3.41
N PRO A 287 16.73 -2.84 -3.92
CA PRO A 287 16.88 -3.49 -5.23
C PRO A 287 16.51 -4.98 -5.23
N VAL A 288 16.45 -5.63 -4.06
CA VAL A 288 16.22 -7.06 -3.90
C VAL A 288 14.87 -7.33 -3.25
N ASN A 289 14.66 -6.78 -2.03
CA ASN A 289 13.45 -6.98 -1.24
C ASN A 289 12.39 -5.97 -1.66
N ARG A 290 11.74 -6.22 -2.79
CA ARG A 290 10.75 -5.31 -3.36
C ARG A 290 9.53 -6.03 -3.91
N LEU A 291 8.41 -5.31 -3.97
CA LEU A 291 7.15 -5.77 -4.57
C LEU A 291 7.38 -6.31 -5.99
N PRO A 292 6.71 -7.41 -6.36
CA PRO A 292 6.88 -8.02 -7.68
C PRO A 292 6.66 -7.07 -8.85
N GLY A 293 5.66 -6.19 -8.76
CA GLY A 293 5.28 -5.31 -9.86
C GLY A 293 5.82 -3.88 -9.80
N ASN A 294 6.57 -3.47 -8.76
CA ASN A 294 6.94 -2.07 -8.58
C ASN A 294 8.30 -1.72 -9.18
N VAL A 295 8.33 -0.69 -10.03
CA VAL A 295 9.53 -0.05 -10.60
C VAL A 295 9.46 1.44 -10.32
N SER A 296 10.44 1.99 -9.61
CA SER A 296 10.50 3.42 -9.26
C SER A 296 11.87 3.98 -9.60
N PHE A 297 11.88 5.01 -10.44
CA PHE A 297 13.11 5.69 -10.86
C PHE A 297 13.00 7.19 -10.66
N CYS A 298 14.16 7.83 -10.46
CA CYS A 298 14.32 9.26 -10.68
C CYS A 298 15.24 9.46 -11.89
N PHE A 299 14.93 10.46 -12.71
CA PHE A 299 15.73 10.90 -13.86
C PHE A 299 16.13 12.36 -13.66
N GLU A 300 17.43 12.62 -13.55
CA GLU A 300 17.94 13.97 -13.34
C GLU A 300 17.72 14.87 -14.55
N GLY A 301 17.36 16.13 -14.29
CA GLY A 301 17.22 17.17 -15.30
C GLY A 301 15.88 17.21 -16.05
N ILE A 302 14.86 16.52 -15.57
CA ILE A 302 13.49 16.55 -16.13
C ILE A 302 12.44 16.75 -15.04
N GLU A 303 11.23 17.05 -15.47
CA GLU A 303 10.05 17.14 -14.63
C GLU A 303 9.13 15.92 -14.80
N GLY A 304 8.68 15.33 -13.67
CA GLY A 304 7.86 14.12 -13.64
C GLY A 304 6.48 14.32 -14.28
N GLU A 305 5.81 15.44 -14.04
CA GLU A 305 4.50 15.72 -14.67
C GLU A 305 4.60 15.75 -16.19
N SER A 306 5.59 16.44 -16.73
CA SER A 306 5.85 16.48 -18.17
C SER A 306 6.18 15.08 -18.71
N LEU A 307 6.94 14.28 -17.95
CA LEU A 307 7.22 12.89 -18.28
C LEU A 307 5.94 12.07 -18.38
N LEU A 308 5.06 12.14 -17.38
CA LEU A 308 3.80 11.37 -17.35
C LEU A 308 2.87 11.75 -18.49
N LEU A 309 2.71 13.04 -18.79
CA LEU A 309 1.86 13.51 -19.90
C LEU A 309 2.37 13.00 -21.25
N LEU A 310 3.69 13.04 -21.49
CA LEU A 310 4.26 12.54 -22.73
C LEU A 310 4.22 11.01 -22.84
N LEU A 311 4.34 10.29 -21.71
CA LEU A 311 4.18 8.83 -21.67
C LEU A 311 2.74 8.44 -21.99
N ASP A 312 1.75 9.14 -21.44
CA ASP A 312 0.32 8.92 -21.74
C ASP A 312 0.03 9.13 -23.23
N MET A 313 0.54 10.21 -23.83
CA MET A 313 0.45 10.44 -25.29
C MET A 313 1.09 9.33 -26.14
N LYS A 314 2.04 8.59 -25.58
CA LYS A 314 2.69 7.41 -26.18
C LYS A 314 2.02 6.09 -25.78
N GLY A 315 0.91 6.17 -25.05
CA GLY A 315 0.11 5.01 -24.61
C GLY A 315 0.63 4.30 -23.37
N VAL A 316 1.44 4.94 -22.52
CA VAL A 316 1.91 4.38 -21.25
C VAL A 316 1.30 5.16 -20.08
N CYS A 317 0.35 4.55 -19.39
CA CYS A 317 -0.26 5.07 -18.17
C CYS A 317 0.64 4.73 -16.96
N ALA A 318 1.24 5.75 -16.35
CA ALA A 318 2.16 5.63 -15.22
C ALA A 318 1.90 6.73 -14.20
N SER A 319 2.61 6.72 -13.07
CA SER A 319 2.49 7.72 -12.01
C SER A 319 3.85 8.25 -11.59
N SER A 320 3.87 9.38 -10.90
CA SER A 320 5.00 9.82 -10.06
C SER A 320 4.73 9.41 -8.61
N GLY A 321 5.75 9.40 -7.76
CA GLY A 321 5.58 9.13 -6.33
C GLY A 321 4.56 10.04 -5.63
N SER A 322 4.30 11.25 -6.15
CA SER A 322 3.40 12.25 -5.56
C SER A 322 1.93 12.15 -6.00
N ALA A 323 1.50 11.09 -6.68
CA ALA A 323 0.14 10.96 -7.24
C ALA A 323 -1.01 11.11 -6.22
N CYS A 324 -0.75 10.93 -4.92
CA CYS A 324 -1.76 11.08 -3.86
C CYS A 324 -1.98 12.53 -3.42
N THR A 325 -1.16 13.48 -3.85
CA THR A 325 -1.27 14.92 -3.56
C THR A 325 -1.57 15.68 -4.85
N SER A 326 -2.70 15.37 -5.48
CA SER A 326 -3.14 16.04 -6.70
C SER A 326 -3.17 17.58 -6.49
N GLY A 327 -2.26 18.29 -7.16
CA GLY A 327 -2.14 19.74 -7.10
C GLY A 327 -0.99 20.29 -6.24
N SER A 328 -0.16 19.47 -5.60
CA SER A 328 1.09 19.94 -4.98
C SER A 328 2.25 19.82 -5.97
N LEU A 329 2.97 20.92 -6.14
CA LEU A 329 4.25 20.96 -6.88
C LEU A 329 5.41 20.35 -6.08
N ASP A 330 5.15 19.91 -4.84
CA ASP A 330 6.18 19.34 -3.98
C ASP A 330 6.50 17.88 -4.36
N PRO A 331 7.77 17.49 -4.33
CA PRO A 331 8.17 16.11 -4.58
C PRO A 331 7.63 15.16 -3.50
N SER A 332 7.56 13.87 -3.81
CA SER A 332 7.11 12.84 -2.88
C SER A 332 7.86 12.89 -1.55
N HIS A 333 7.13 12.89 -0.44
CA HIS A 333 7.71 12.78 0.90
C HIS A 333 8.50 11.47 1.09
N VAL A 334 8.11 10.38 0.40
CA VAL A 334 8.82 9.10 0.41
C VAL A 334 10.20 9.25 -0.23
N LEU A 335 10.29 9.90 -1.39
CA LEU A 335 11.56 10.12 -2.07
C LEU A 335 12.49 11.02 -1.25
N LEU A 336 11.94 12.03 -0.59
CA LEU A 336 12.72 12.87 0.33
C LEU A 336 13.16 12.07 1.57
N ALA A 337 12.30 11.22 2.12
CA ALA A 337 12.61 10.39 3.28
C ALA A 337 13.75 9.39 3.01
N ILE A 338 13.83 8.83 1.80
CA ILE A 338 14.95 7.95 1.38
C ILE A 338 16.22 8.72 0.99
N GLY A 339 16.22 10.06 1.12
CA GLY A 339 17.41 10.91 0.89
C GLY A 339 17.57 11.41 -0.54
N ARG A 340 16.55 11.30 -1.42
CA ARG A 340 16.59 11.99 -2.72
C ARG A 340 16.50 13.49 -2.49
N VAL A 341 17.37 14.26 -3.13
CA VAL A 341 17.28 15.72 -3.10
C VAL A 341 16.09 16.18 -3.95
N HIS A 342 15.57 17.36 -3.64
CA HIS A 342 14.35 17.92 -4.24
C HIS A 342 14.39 17.90 -5.78
N ASP A 343 15.47 18.40 -6.39
CA ASP A 343 15.63 18.49 -7.85
C ASP A 343 15.61 17.13 -8.55
N VAL A 344 16.13 16.08 -7.89
CA VAL A 344 16.11 14.70 -8.41
C VAL A 344 14.75 14.06 -8.20
N ALA A 345 14.13 14.27 -7.04
CA ALA A 345 12.82 13.71 -6.70
C ALA A 345 11.71 14.21 -7.63
N HIS A 346 11.81 15.42 -8.17
CA HIS A 346 10.90 15.95 -9.17
C HIS A 346 10.84 15.13 -10.46
N GLY A 347 11.96 14.54 -10.90
CA GLY A 347 12.04 13.71 -12.11
C GLY A 347 11.66 12.25 -11.88
N SER A 348 10.70 11.97 -10.99
CA SER A 348 10.33 10.60 -10.63
C SER A 348 9.31 9.97 -11.58
N LEU A 349 9.47 8.65 -11.77
CA LEU A 349 8.55 7.77 -12.48
C LEU A 349 8.30 6.53 -11.63
N ARG A 350 7.04 6.19 -11.43
CA ARG A 350 6.63 4.88 -10.89
C ARG A 350 5.84 4.12 -11.96
N LEU A 351 6.30 2.92 -12.27
CA LEU A 351 5.58 1.92 -13.04
C LEU A 351 5.17 0.81 -12.08
N SER A 352 3.94 0.39 -12.13
CA SER A 352 3.44 -0.71 -11.31
C SER A 352 2.63 -1.69 -12.15
N LEU A 353 3.17 -2.90 -12.23
CA LEU A 353 2.67 -3.98 -13.06
C LEU A 353 1.71 -4.89 -12.29
N SER A 354 0.88 -5.61 -13.02
CA SER A 354 0.06 -6.72 -12.52
C SER A 354 0.23 -7.94 -13.41
N GLU A 355 -0.43 -9.03 -13.05
CA GLU A 355 -0.47 -10.27 -13.82
C GLU A 355 -1.12 -10.11 -15.19
N TYR A 356 -1.81 -9.03 -15.47
CA TYR A 356 -2.44 -8.76 -16.76
C TYR A 356 -1.51 -8.06 -17.76
N ASN A 357 -0.34 -7.58 -17.31
CA ASN A 357 0.65 -7.02 -18.23
C ASN A 357 1.35 -8.10 -19.05
N THR A 358 1.78 -7.74 -20.26
CA THR A 358 2.43 -8.64 -21.21
C THR A 358 3.86 -8.23 -21.53
N ASP A 359 4.65 -9.16 -22.09
CA ASP A 359 6.03 -8.90 -22.49
C ASP A 359 6.12 -7.83 -23.59
N GLU A 360 5.15 -7.77 -24.51
CA GLU A 360 5.08 -6.74 -25.56
C GLU A 360 4.84 -5.34 -24.96
N GLU A 361 4.07 -5.27 -23.87
CA GLU A 361 3.88 -4.01 -23.13
C GLU A 361 5.18 -3.55 -22.45
N ILE A 362 5.96 -4.48 -21.89
CA ILE A 362 7.28 -4.19 -21.31
C ILE A 362 8.24 -3.68 -22.39
N ASP A 363 8.28 -4.31 -23.58
CA ASP A 363 9.10 -3.86 -24.69
C ASP A 363 8.69 -2.46 -25.15
N HIS A 364 7.40 -2.14 -25.16
CA HIS A 364 6.90 -0.82 -25.48
C HIS A 364 7.37 0.23 -24.46
N ILE A 365 7.26 -0.04 -23.16
CA ILE A 365 7.75 0.85 -22.10
C ILE A 365 9.26 1.09 -22.26
N LEU A 366 10.05 0.04 -22.45
CA LEU A 366 11.52 0.10 -22.63
C LEU A 366 11.95 0.92 -23.85
N LYS A 367 11.12 0.99 -24.88
CA LYS A 367 11.33 1.86 -26.04
C LYS A 367 10.95 3.30 -25.75
N VAL A 368 9.77 3.52 -25.16
CA VAL A 368 9.16 4.86 -25.05
C VAL A 368 9.79 5.69 -23.95
N VAL A 369 10.09 5.12 -22.78
CA VAL A 369 10.60 5.89 -21.63
C VAL A 369 11.94 6.56 -21.95
N PRO A 370 12.97 5.89 -22.52
CA PRO A 370 14.23 6.55 -22.88
C PRO A 370 14.04 7.66 -23.92
N GLU A 371 13.16 7.47 -24.92
CA GLU A 371 12.84 8.48 -25.95
C GLU A 371 12.28 9.76 -25.29
N VAL A 372 11.32 9.62 -24.38
CA VAL A 372 10.68 10.75 -23.69
C VAL A 372 11.64 11.46 -22.75
N VAL A 373 12.43 10.70 -21.96
CA VAL A 373 13.45 11.29 -21.07
C VAL A 373 14.45 12.11 -21.87
N GLN A 374 14.94 11.57 -23.00
CA GLN A 374 15.89 12.29 -23.86
C GLN A 374 15.27 13.54 -24.47
N TYR A 375 14.01 13.46 -24.92
CA TYR A 375 13.29 14.60 -25.46
C TYR A 375 13.15 15.73 -24.43
N LEU A 376 12.73 15.41 -23.20
CA LEU A 376 12.61 16.37 -22.11
C LEU A 376 13.95 16.99 -21.72
N ARG A 377 15.03 16.19 -21.64
CA ARG A 377 16.37 16.68 -21.38
C ARG A 377 16.85 17.68 -22.43
N ASN A 378 16.57 17.43 -23.72
CA ASN A 378 16.92 18.36 -24.80
C ASN A 378 16.24 19.73 -24.67
N MET A 379 15.08 19.79 -24.03
CA MET A 379 14.33 21.02 -23.81
C MET A 379 14.65 21.68 -22.45
N SER A 380 15.27 20.93 -21.52
CA SER A 380 15.48 21.38 -20.13
C SER A 380 16.66 22.36 -20.01
N PRO A 381 16.42 23.57 -19.47
CA PRO A 381 17.52 24.48 -19.10
C PRO A 381 18.43 23.86 -18.02
N VAL A 382 17.84 23.15 -17.06
CA VAL A 382 18.56 22.47 -15.96
C VAL A 382 19.53 21.44 -16.53
N TRP A 383 19.09 20.62 -17.49
CA TRP A 383 19.94 19.63 -18.15
C TRP A 383 21.09 20.28 -18.92
N ARG A 384 20.83 21.40 -19.61
CA ARG A 384 21.87 22.18 -20.29
C ARG A 384 22.92 22.71 -19.33
N ASP A 385 22.50 23.20 -18.16
CA ASP A 385 23.42 23.71 -17.13
C ASP A 385 24.28 22.59 -16.54
N LEU A 386 23.72 21.37 -16.39
CA LEU A 386 24.44 20.17 -16.00
C LEU A 386 25.51 19.80 -17.06
N GLN A 387 25.11 19.74 -18.34
CA GLN A 387 26.02 19.39 -19.45
C GLN A 387 27.19 20.42 -19.63
N THR A 388 26.93 21.68 -19.35
CA THR A 388 27.93 22.75 -19.47
C THR A 388 28.77 22.94 -18.22
N GLY A 389 28.56 22.16 -17.17
CA GLY A 389 29.28 22.25 -15.90
C GLY A 389 28.90 23.44 -15.02
N LYS A 390 27.82 24.17 -15.35
CA LYS A 390 27.29 25.24 -14.49
C LYS A 390 26.59 24.66 -13.23
N ARG A 391 26.10 23.43 -13.33
CA ARG A 391 25.61 22.61 -12.21
C ARG A 391 26.34 21.28 -12.18
N GLN A 392 26.44 20.66 -11.01
CA GLN A 392 27.00 19.31 -10.86
C GLN A 392 25.88 18.27 -10.92
N TYR A 393 26.18 17.14 -11.55
CA TYR A 393 25.32 15.96 -11.49
C TYR A 393 25.24 15.42 -10.06
N ILE A 394 24.09 14.92 -9.70
CA ILE A 394 23.80 14.31 -8.39
C ILE A 394 23.70 12.78 -8.55
N LEU A 395 23.20 12.32 -9.73
CA LEU A 395 23.05 10.91 -10.09
C LEU A 395 24.09 10.45 -11.08
#